data_1ba87d523bc6579e3d9d8be8590be21b
#
_entry.id   1ba87d523bc6579e3d9d8be8590be21b
#
_cell.length_a   1.000
_cell.length_b   1.000
_cell.length_c   1.000
_cell.angle_alpha   90.00
_cell.angle_beta   90.00
_cell.angle_gamma   90.00
#
_symmetry.space_group_name_H-M   'P 1'
#
loop_
_entity.id
_entity.type
_entity.pdbx_description
1 polymer ?
#
loop_
_entity_poly.entity_id
_entity_poly.type
_entity_poly.pdbx_seq_one_letter_code
_entity_poly.pdbx_strand_id
1 'polypeptide(L)'
;MDLKNLNYKVITNGGAKCGFCNQKLKPIGLDYLYVNYDKDMIEYERCNCEKAVQFWKKFDFEQEEKQRQEKYRKMINNIYKDNYMKKRLQKYNFENVSDTYEDTFVINQLIKFADLSIKSEMKNGLIIFGNIGYEKTYLAACIANKMIEQNKIALMEKSSSIIDRIKGSFNKEGLSEMEIIELYSNVDMLIIDDFGNENLSKWALEKLYKIISNRYDNELPIVITTRYNKEQLIEQLSTENDTEIAEEIVKVLNEMCYGIAITEERKPKEKVSIRDQTIC
;
A
#
# COMPACT_ATOMS: atom_id res chain seq x y z
N MET A 1 -6.53 20.49 -17.24
CA MET A 1 -5.44 20.51 -18.24
C MET A 1 -6.02 21.10 -19.50
N ASP A 2 -5.50 22.21 -19.97
CA ASP A 2 -6.09 22.97 -21.06
C ASP A 2 -5.91 22.20 -22.37
N LEU A 3 -6.99 21.72 -22.98
CA LEU A 3 -7.00 21.01 -24.25
C LEU A 3 -6.35 21.82 -25.40
N LYS A 4 -6.11 23.12 -25.17
CA LYS A 4 -5.48 24.06 -26.08
C LYS A 4 -4.02 23.72 -26.45
N ASN A 5 -3.36 22.81 -25.72
CA ASN A 5 -1.97 22.40 -25.96
C ASN A 5 -1.83 21.02 -26.63
N LEU A 6 -2.93 20.35 -26.92
CA LEU A 6 -2.92 19.08 -27.62
C LEU A 6 -2.84 19.38 -29.13
N ASN A 7 -1.69 19.30 -29.73
CA ASN A 7 -1.30 19.28 -31.16
C ASN A 7 -2.40 19.43 -32.26
N TYR A 8 -3.51 20.12 -31.94
CA TYR A 8 -4.50 20.57 -32.89
C TYR A 8 -4.19 22.01 -33.27
N LYS A 9 -3.81 22.27 -34.50
CA LYS A 9 -3.83 23.62 -35.02
C LYS A 9 -5.29 23.96 -35.36
N VAL A 10 -6.00 24.61 -34.43
CA VAL A 10 -7.33 25.15 -34.71
C VAL A 10 -7.18 26.30 -35.69
N ILE A 11 -7.68 26.12 -36.91
CA ILE A 11 -7.72 27.17 -37.91
C ILE A 11 -9.15 27.72 -37.91
N THR A 12 -9.28 29.01 -37.65
CA THR A 12 -10.50 29.76 -37.36
C THR A 12 -11.61 29.73 -38.43
N ASN A 13 -11.40 29.12 -39.61
CA ASN A 13 -12.40 29.07 -40.68
C ASN A 13 -12.49 27.72 -41.41
N GLY A 14 -12.02 26.59 -40.87
CA GLY A 14 -12.04 25.37 -41.68
C GLY A 14 -11.87 24.05 -40.95
N GLY A 15 -12.03 24.00 -39.64
CA GLY A 15 -11.84 22.77 -38.82
C GLY A 15 -10.41 22.56 -38.37
N ALA A 16 -10.20 21.57 -37.47
CA ALA A 16 -8.88 21.23 -36.93
C ALA A 16 -8.03 20.47 -37.96
N LYS A 17 -6.71 20.66 -37.91
CA LYS A 17 -5.72 19.91 -38.69
C LYS A 17 -4.76 19.20 -37.77
N CYS A 18 -4.30 18.02 -38.17
CA CYS A 18 -3.26 17.28 -37.48
C CYS A 18 -1.96 18.11 -37.43
N GLY A 19 -1.41 18.29 -36.22
CA GLY A 19 -0.17 19.03 -36.03
C GLY A 19 1.07 18.40 -36.66
N PHE A 20 1.01 17.12 -37.04
CA PHE A 20 2.13 16.39 -37.62
C PHE A 20 2.10 16.32 -39.17
N CYS A 21 0.94 16.06 -39.76
CA CYS A 21 0.81 15.84 -41.22
C CYS A 21 -0.06 16.89 -41.93
N ASN A 22 -0.63 17.85 -41.20
CA ASN A 22 -1.53 18.90 -41.71
C ASN A 22 -2.86 18.37 -42.35
N GLN A 23 -3.16 17.09 -42.25
CA GLN A 23 -4.41 16.51 -42.71
C GLN A 23 -5.59 17.10 -41.91
N LYS A 24 -6.69 17.42 -42.59
CA LYS A 24 -7.92 17.90 -41.97
C LYS A 24 -8.55 16.80 -41.14
N LEU A 25 -8.91 17.11 -39.91
CA LEU A 25 -9.53 16.17 -38.94
C LEU A 25 -11.05 16.34 -38.99
N LYS A 26 -11.77 15.24 -38.81
CA LYS A 26 -13.23 15.24 -38.72
C LYS A 26 -13.67 15.49 -37.28
N PRO A 27 -14.72 16.31 -37.07
CA PRO A 27 -15.30 16.45 -35.76
C PRO A 27 -15.99 15.15 -35.32
N ILE A 28 -15.96 14.87 -34.02
CA ILE A 28 -16.64 13.72 -33.38
C ILE A 28 -17.95 14.21 -32.78
N GLY A 29 -19.04 13.45 -33.00
CA GLY A 29 -20.35 13.71 -32.42
C GLY A 29 -21.31 14.45 -33.35
N LEU A 30 -22.59 14.40 -33.02
CA LEU A 30 -23.68 15.04 -33.78
C LEU A 30 -23.81 16.54 -33.47
N ASP A 31 -23.15 17.02 -32.46
CA ASP A 31 -23.30 18.37 -31.89
C ASP A 31 -22.73 19.46 -32.80
N TYR A 32 -21.88 19.10 -33.77
CA TYR A 32 -21.35 20.06 -34.75
C TYR A 32 -22.42 20.59 -35.71
N LEU A 33 -23.63 20.01 -35.74
CA LEU A 33 -24.75 20.42 -36.56
C LEU A 33 -25.57 21.57 -35.93
N TYR A 34 -25.37 21.88 -34.66
CA TYR A 34 -26.10 22.94 -33.95
C TYR A 34 -25.35 24.26 -33.95
N VAL A 35 -26.00 25.30 -34.49
CA VAL A 35 -25.44 26.61 -34.86
C VAL A 35 -24.94 27.48 -33.68
N ASN A 36 -25.13 27.06 -32.41
CA ASN A 36 -24.83 27.85 -31.23
C ASN A 36 -23.83 27.22 -30.26
N TYR A 37 -22.97 26.34 -30.74
CA TYR A 37 -21.94 25.75 -29.86
C TYR A 37 -20.66 26.57 -29.80
N ASP A 38 -20.11 26.70 -28.60
CA ASP A 38 -18.81 27.30 -28.41
C ASP A 38 -17.75 26.45 -29.15
N LYS A 39 -17.08 27.05 -30.15
CA LYS A 39 -16.14 26.36 -31.04
C LYS A 39 -14.97 25.68 -30.30
N ASP A 40 -14.76 26.05 -29.00
CA ASP A 40 -13.72 25.49 -28.17
C ASP A 40 -14.07 24.11 -27.55
N MET A 41 -15.32 23.64 -27.74
CA MET A 41 -15.80 22.33 -27.22
C MET A 41 -15.91 21.22 -28.27
N ILE A 42 -15.52 21.47 -29.53
CA ILE A 42 -15.60 20.46 -30.56
C ILE A 42 -14.42 19.50 -30.47
N GLU A 43 -14.71 18.21 -30.22
CA GLU A 43 -13.72 17.15 -30.27
C GLU A 43 -13.52 16.70 -31.74
N TYR A 44 -12.27 16.33 -32.07
CA TYR A 44 -11.87 15.87 -33.38
C TYR A 44 -11.28 14.48 -33.35
N GLU A 45 -11.49 13.71 -34.46
CA GLU A 45 -10.86 12.40 -34.62
C GLU A 45 -9.34 12.51 -34.55
N ARG A 46 -8.71 11.52 -33.94
CA ARG A 46 -7.26 11.41 -33.90
C ARG A 46 -6.73 11.04 -35.28
N CYS A 47 -5.69 11.72 -35.76
CA CYS A 47 -5.08 11.42 -37.02
C CYS A 47 -4.34 10.07 -36.98
N ASN A 48 -4.47 9.31 -38.08
CA ASN A 48 -3.83 8.00 -38.24
C ASN A 48 -2.42 8.07 -38.86
N CYS A 49 -1.81 9.26 -39.03
CA CYS A 49 -0.43 9.32 -39.45
C CYS A 49 0.50 8.77 -38.35
N GLU A 50 1.60 8.16 -38.76
CA GLU A 50 2.53 7.44 -37.84
C GLU A 50 2.94 8.27 -36.61
N LYS A 51 3.31 9.52 -36.82
CA LYS A 51 3.70 10.42 -35.72
C LYS A 51 2.54 10.75 -34.77
N ALA A 52 1.32 10.90 -35.28
CA ALA A 52 0.13 11.12 -34.46
C ALA A 52 -0.21 9.87 -33.65
N VAL A 53 -0.14 8.69 -34.25
CA VAL A 53 -0.40 7.40 -33.55
C VAL A 53 0.60 7.21 -32.42
N GLN A 54 1.90 7.43 -32.64
CA GLN A 54 2.93 7.34 -31.60
C GLN A 54 2.69 8.35 -30.47
N PHE A 55 2.34 9.60 -30.83
CA PHE A 55 2.02 10.64 -29.85
C PHE A 55 0.82 10.26 -28.99
N TRP A 56 -0.30 9.83 -29.61
CA TRP A 56 -1.51 9.47 -28.88
C TRP A 56 -1.30 8.24 -28.01
N LYS A 57 -0.56 7.24 -28.47
CA LYS A 57 -0.22 6.06 -27.69
C LYS A 57 0.56 6.44 -26.42
N LYS A 58 1.53 7.33 -26.54
CA LYS A 58 2.29 7.85 -25.39
C LYS A 58 1.40 8.68 -24.47
N PHE A 59 0.59 9.56 -25.04
CA PHE A 59 -0.33 10.41 -24.28
C PHE A 59 -1.35 9.60 -23.48
N ASP A 60 -1.99 8.59 -24.10
CA ASP A 60 -2.96 7.72 -23.45
C ASP A 60 -2.30 6.96 -22.29
N PHE A 61 -1.13 6.40 -22.52
CA PHE A 61 -0.34 5.74 -21.46
C PHE A 61 -0.06 6.69 -20.28
N GLU A 62 0.38 7.92 -20.56
CA GLU A 62 0.64 8.91 -19.50
C GLU A 62 -0.64 9.32 -18.75
N GLN A 63 -1.79 9.40 -19.43
CA GLN A 63 -3.08 9.69 -18.80
C GLN A 63 -3.59 8.52 -17.95
N GLU A 64 -3.46 7.29 -18.44
CA GLU A 64 -3.82 6.08 -17.69
C GLU A 64 -2.97 5.95 -16.42
N GLU A 65 -1.67 6.15 -16.52
CA GLU A 65 -0.76 6.15 -15.36
C GLU A 65 -1.13 7.24 -14.35
N LYS A 66 -1.46 8.44 -14.83
CA LYS A 66 -1.88 9.53 -13.96
C LYS A 66 -3.20 9.24 -13.24
N GLN A 67 -4.19 8.69 -13.96
CA GLN A 67 -5.46 8.27 -13.36
C GLN A 67 -5.25 7.14 -12.34
N ARG A 68 -4.37 6.18 -12.65
CA ARG A 68 -3.98 5.10 -11.75
C ARG A 68 -3.32 5.64 -10.47
N GLN A 69 -2.40 6.59 -10.60
CA GLN A 69 -1.76 7.25 -9.45
C GLN A 69 -2.77 8.04 -8.61
N GLU A 70 -3.73 8.73 -9.22
CA GLU A 70 -4.79 9.44 -8.50
C GLU A 70 -5.73 8.48 -7.75
N LYS A 71 -6.12 7.36 -8.38
CA LYS A 71 -6.89 6.29 -7.73
C LYS A 71 -6.13 5.71 -6.55
N TYR A 72 -4.85 5.37 -6.76
CA TYR A 72 -3.95 4.84 -5.75
C TYR A 72 -3.83 5.79 -4.55
N ARG A 73 -3.61 7.09 -4.81
CA ARG A 73 -3.55 8.13 -3.78
C ARG A 73 -4.87 8.28 -3.02
N LYS A 74 -6.02 8.24 -3.71
CA LYS A 74 -7.33 8.29 -3.06
C LYS A 74 -7.55 7.08 -2.16
N MET A 75 -7.15 5.88 -2.59
CA MET A 75 -7.27 4.67 -1.79
C MET A 75 -6.39 4.71 -0.54
N ILE A 76 -5.13 5.09 -0.67
CA ILE A 76 -4.24 5.29 0.48
C ILE A 76 -4.88 6.25 1.46
N ASN A 77 -5.37 7.40 0.99
CA ASN A 77 -6.03 8.40 1.83
C ASN A 77 -7.28 7.82 2.53
N ASN A 78 -8.05 6.95 1.87
CA ASN A 78 -9.20 6.29 2.48
C ASN A 78 -8.75 5.27 3.54
N ILE A 79 -7.72 4.47 3.26
CA ILE A 79 -7.14 3.55 4.26
C ILE A 79 -6.62 4.32 5.47
N TYR A 80 -5.94 5.46 5.25
CA TYR A 80 -5.48 6.32 6.33
C TYR A 80 -6.64 6.96 7.12
N LYS A 81 -7.76 7.34 6.47
CA LYS A 81 -8.97 7.83 7.13
C LYS A 81 -9.71 6.75 7.89
N ASP A 82 -9.79 5.53 7.34
CA ASP A 82 -10.45 4.37 7.92
C ASP A 82 -9.63 3.71 9.05
N ASN A 83 -8.59 4.39 9.54
CA ASN A 83 -7.66 3.91 10.55
C ASN A 83 -6.77 2.75 10.06
N TYR A 84 -5.87 3.02 9.08
CA TYR A 84 -4.75 2.14 8.73
C TYR A 84 -4.00 1.60 9.97
N MET A 85 -4.13 2.31 11.04
CA MET A 85 -3.59 1.98 12.36
C MET A 85 -4.53 2.53 13.43
N LYS A 86 -4.85 1.75 14.46
CA LYS A 86 -5.68 2.20 15.58
C LYS A 86 -5.11 3.50 16.16
N LYS A 87 -5.97 4.49 16.50
CA LYS A 87 -5.57 5.81 17.05
C LYS A 87 -4.54 5.74 18.17
N ARG A 88 -4.60 4.66 18.98
CA ARG A 88 -3.63 4.42 20.05
C ARG A 88 -2.22 4.21 19.50
N LEU A 89 -2.07 3.50 18.39
CA LEU A 89 -0.78 3.12 17.79
C LEU A 89 -0.11 4.29 17.04
N GLN A 90 -0.91 5.26 16.57
CA GLN A 90 -0.41 6.47 15.88
C GLN A 90 0.46 7.38 16.76
N LYS A 91 0.43 7.17 18.09
CA LYS A 91 1.19 7.96 19.07
C LYS A 91 2.53 7.33 19.43
N TYR A 92 2.83 6.14 18.91
CA TYR A 92 4.01 5.40 19.29
C TYR A 92 5.21 5.80 18.44
N ASN A 93 6.29 6.14 19.10
CA ASN A 93 7.58 6.47 18.48
C ASN A 93 8.72 5.82 19.25
N PHE A 94 9.90 5.78 18.65
CA PHE A 94 11.07 5.18 19.28
C PHE A 94 11.61 5.98 20.46
N GLU A 95 11.36 7.29 20.53
CA GLU A 95 11.78 8.13 21.66
C GLU A 95 11.11 7.68 22.96
N ASN A 96 9.81 7.33 22.89
CA ASN A 96 9.06 6.85 24.06
C ASN A 96 9.35 5.37 24.40
N VAL A 97 10.01 4.63 23.51
CA VAL A 97 10.36 3.21 23.73
C VAL A 97 11.58 3.09 24.62
N SER A 98 12.59 3.94 24.43
CA SER A 98 13.87 3.90 25.15
C SER A 98 13.70 3.93 26.68
N ASP A 99 12.64 4.58 27.17
CA ASP A 99 12.34 4.68 28.60
C ASP A 99 11.70 3.40 29.20
N THR A 100 11.28 2.46 28.33
CA THR A 100 10.45 1.31 28.74
C THR A 100 11.06 -0.05 28.43
N TYR A 101 12.07 -0.10 27.56
CA TYR A 101 12.81 -1.30 27.21
C TYR A 101 14.26 -1.21 27.68
N GLU A 102 14.76 -2.26 28.33
CA GLU A 102 16.17 -2.35 28.74
C GLU A 102 17.08 -2.77 27.58
N ASP A 103 16.55 -3.55 26.63
CA ASP A 103 17.30 -4.01 25.47
C ASP A 103 17.43 -2.91 24.39
N THR A 104 18.36 -2.01 24.62
CA THR A 104 18.70 -0.95 23.68
C THR A 104 19.23 -1.49 22.36
N PHE A 105 19.79 -2.72 22.33
CA PHE A 105 20.30 -3.32 21.10
C PHE A 105 19.16 -3.62 20.12
N VAL A 106 18.08 -4.27 20.58
CA VAL A 106 16.91 -4.55 19.75
C VAL A 106 16.30 -3.26 19.21
N ILE A 107 16.12 -2.25 20.06
CA ILE A 107 15.55 -0.96 19.64
C ILE A 107 16.42 -0.30 18.57
N ASN A 108 17.74 -0.30 18.73
CA ASN A 108 18.67 0.25 17.74
C ASN A 108 18.61 -0.50 16.40
N GLN A 109 18.42 -1.83 16.42
CA GLN A 109 18.24 -2.60 15.17
C GLN A 109 16.93 -2.23 14.45
N LEU A 110 15.83 -2.02 15.19
CA LEU A 110 14.55 -1.59 14.63
C LEU A 110 14.63 -0.17 14.05
N ILE A 111 15.30 0.76 14.72
CA ILE A 111 15.56 2.11 14.24
C ILE A 111 16.39 2.06 12.93
N LYS A 112 17.48 1.29 12.93
CA LYS A 112 18.33 1.12 11.75
C LYS A 112 17.58 0.52 10.58
N PHE A 113 16.72 -0.49 10.82
CA PHE A 113 15.86 -1.07 9.80
C PHE A 113 14.93 -0.02 9.20
N ALA A 114 14.26 0.79 10.03
CA ALA A 114 13.38 1.86 9.56
C ALA A 114 14.16 2.93 8.75
N ASP A 115 15.35 3.35 9.22
CA ASP A 115 16.18 4.35 8.55
C ASP A 115 16.65 3.88 7.16
N LEU A 116 17.05 2.61 7.03
CA LEU A 116 17.43 2.02 5.76
C LEU A 116 16.22 1.87 4.82
N SER A 117 15.05 1.52 5.37
CA SER A 117 13.81 1.44 4.59
C SER A 117 13.38 2.81 4.05
N ILE A 118 13.49 3.88 4.87
CA ILE A 118 13.23 5.27 4.45
C ILE A 118 14.10 5.66 3.24
N LYS A 119 15.37 5.27 3.25
CA LYS A 119 16.32 5.53 2.16
C LYS A 119 16.12 4.62 0.94
N SER A 120 15.20 3.65 1.02
CA SER A 120 15.02 2.59 0.03
C SER A 120 16.29 1.73 -0.19
N GLU A 121 17.13 1.64 0.85
CA GLU A 121 18.33 0.79 0.88
C GLU A 121 18.04 -0.59 1.50
N MET A 122 16.91 -0.74 2.21
CA MET A 122 16.46 -2.02 2.78
C MET A 122 15.61 -2.77 1.76
N LYS A 123 16.08 -3.94 1.37
CA LYS A 123 15.38 -4.85 0.45
C LYS A 123 14.73 -6.02 1.19
N ASN A 124 15.21 -6.32 2.38
CA ASN A 124 14.74 -7.40 3.21
C ASN A 124 13.66 -6.90 4.17
N GLY A 125 12.77 -7.83 4.54
CA GLY A 125 11.75 -7.59 5.56
C GLY A 125 12.25 -7.92 6.97
N LEU A 126 11.33 -7.89 7.93
CA LEU A 126 11.58 -8.15 9.33
C LEU A 126 10.45 -8.98 9.94
N ILE A 127 10.80 -10.05 10.66
CA ILE A 127 9.87 -10.80 11.51
C ILE A 127 10.18 -10.45 12.97
N ILE A 128 9.23 -9.81 13.65
CA ILE A 128 9.28 -9.52 15.08
C ILE A 128 8.49 -10.61 15.78
N PHE A 129 9.15 -11.48 16.51
CA PHE A 129 8.51 -12.60 17.20
C PHE A 129 8.74 -12.60 18.70
N GLY A 130 7.83 -13.20 19.46
CA GLY A 130 7.90 -13.27 20.92
C GLY A 130 6.53 -13.57 21.52
N ASN A 131 6.48 -13.83 22.82
CA ASN A 131 5.26 -14.18 23.53
C ASN A 131 4.21 -13.05 23.56
N ILE A 132 3.01 -13.38 24.02
CA ILE A 132 1.95 -12.41 24.26
C ILE A 132 2.41 -11.46 25.37
N GLY A 133 2.16 -10.14 25.17
CA GLY A 133 2.58 -9.11 26.15
C GLY A 133 3.90 -8.41 25.80
N TYR A 134 4.73 -8.99 24.92
CA TYR A 134 6.04 -8.43 24.51
C TYR A 134 5.95 -7.30 23.48
N GLU A 135 4.83 -6.64 23.44
CA GLU A 135 4.59 -5.37 22.70
C GLU A 135 5.12 -5.30 21.24
N LYS A 136 5.16 -6.44 20.53
CA LYS A 136 5.56 -6.52 19.12
C LYS A 136 4.80 -5.52 18.24
N THR A 137 3.48 -5.45 18.41
CA THR A 137 2.60 -4.48 17.74
C THR A 137 3.02 -3.04 17.99
N TYR A 138 3.50 -2.73 19.22
CA TYR A 138 3.98 -1.40 19.56
C TYR A 138 5.25 -1.05 18.78
N LEU A 139 6.21 -1.96 18.76
CA LEU A 139 7.48 -1.77 18.03
C LEU A 139 7.27 -1.66 16.52
N ALA A 140 6.39 -2.50 15.96
CA ALA A 140 6.00 -2.41 14.57
C ALA A 140 5.31 -1.07 14.24
N ALA A 141 4.48 -0.55 15.16
CA ALA A 141 3.86 0.77 15.00
C ALA A 141 4.89 1.91 15.04
N CYS A 142 5.96 1.80 15.84
CA CYS A 142 7.05 2.78 15.82
C CYS A 142 7.76 2.81 14.47
N ILE A 143 7.98 1.65 13.82
CA ILE A 143 8.53 1.58 12.47
C ILE A 143 7.59 2.29 11.49
N ALA A 144 6.29 1.97 11.50
CA ALA A 144 5.31 2.57 10.62
C ALA A 144 5.26 4.09 10.75
N ASN A 145 5.17 4.60 12.00
CA ASN A 145 5.09 6.03 12.26
C ASN A 145 6.36 6.76 11.79
N LYS A 146 7.54 6.19 12.05
CA LYS A 146 8.80 6.76 11.57
C LYS A 146 8.86 6.85 10.04
N MET A 147 8.35 5.84 9.33
CA MET A 147 8.22 5.87 7.85
C MET A 147 7.30 7.00 7.40
N ILE A 148 6.12 7.13 8.04
CA ILE A 148 5.10 8.13 7.69
C ILE A 148 5.60 9.57 7.96
N GLU A 149 6.30 9.80 9.06
CA GLU A 149 6.93 11.10 9.38
C GLU A 149 7.91 11.54 8.29
N GLN A 150 8.49 10.59 7.55
CA GLN A 150 9.39 10.85 6.42
C GLN A 150 8.68 10.79 5.06
N ASN A 151 7.33 10.97 5.04
CA ASN A 151 6.50 10.95 3.84
C ASN A 151 6.55 9.64 3.03
N LYS A 152 6.87 8.51 3.69
CA LYS A 152 6.78 7.18 3.10
C LYS A 152 5.39 6.58 3.36
N ILE A 153 4.93 5.74 2.45
CA ILE A 153 3.65 5.07 2.58
C ILE A 153 3.83 3.77 3.35
N ALA A 154 3.43 3.77 4.62
CA ALA A 154 3.44 2.58 5.45
C ALA A 154 2.01 2.18 5.83
N LEU A 155 1.64 0.92 5.59
CA LEU A 155 0.36 0.34 5.98
C LEU A 155 0.58 -0.72 7.04
N MET A 156 -0.19 -0.65 8.15
CA MET A 156 -0.15 -1.62 9.23
C MET A 156 -1.54 -2.16 9.51
N GLU A 157 -1.78 -3.40 9.14
CA GLU A 157 -3.07 -4.07 9.29
C GLU A 157 -2.89 -5.53 9.71
N LYS A 158 -3.98 -6.14 10.18
CA LYS A 158 -4.07 -7.59 10.35
C LYS A 158 -4.36 -8.25 9.01
N SER A 159 -3.99 -9.52 8.86
CA SER A 159 -4.29 -10.31 7.66
C SER A 159 -5.79 -10.35 7.33
N SER A 160 -6.65 -10.52 8.33
CA SER A 160 -8.12 -10.49 8.13
C SER A 160 -8.60 -9.15 7.56
N SER A 161 -8.05 -8.02 8.01
CA SER A 161 -8.45 -6.70 7.51
C SER A 161 -8.08 -6.51 6.04
N ILE A 162 -6.89 -6.99 5.63
CA ILE A 162 -6.47 -7.00 4.22
C ILE A 162 -7.45 -7.84 3.38
N ILE A 163 -7.78 -9.04 3.87
CA ILE A 163 -8.70 -9.95 3.18
C ILE A 163 -10.12 -9.38 3.11
N ASP A 164 -10.60 -8.73 4.15
CA ASP A 164 -11.92 -8.09 4.15
C ASP A 164 -12.00 -6.94 3.13
N ARG A 165 -10.93 -6.19 2.94
CA ARG A 165 -10.86 -5.17 1.88
C ARG A 165 -10.89 -5.81 0.49
N ILE A 166 -10.17 -6.91 0.28
CA ILE A 166 -10.20 -7.65 -0.99
C ILE A 166 -11.62 -8.18 -1.26
N LYS A 167 -12.28 -8.80 -0.27
CA LYS A 167 -13.68 -9.25 -0.41
C LYS A 167 -14.64 -8.09 -0.65
N GLY A 168 -14.43 -6.96 0.01
CA GLY A 168 -15.27 -5.76 -0.13
C GLY A 168 -15.23 -5.14 -1.53
N SER A 169 -14.21 -5.46 -2.35
CA SER A 169 -14.10 -4.98 -3.72
C SER A 169 -15.12 -5.59 -4.68
N PHE A 170 -15.67 -6.77 -4.37
CA PHE A 170 -16.60 -7.48 -5.25
C PHE A 170 -17.95 -6.79 -5.46
N ASN A 171 -18.35 -5.87 -4.57
CA ASN A 171 -19.69 -5.31 -4.51
C ASN A 171 -19.77 -3.79 -4.66
N LYS A 172 -18.68 -3.10 -5.03
CA LYS A 172 -18.63 -1.62 -5.05
C LYS A 172 -18.04 -1.07 -6.33
N GLU A 173 -18.54 0.08 -6.76
CA GLU A 173 -17.83 0.99 -7.64
C GLU A 173 -16.55 1.45 -6.91
N GLY A 174 -15.44 0.77 -7.11
CA GLY A 174 -14.19 1.03 -6.42
C GLY A 174 -13.03 0.35 -7.11
N LEU A 175 -12.02 0.01 -6.33
CA LEU A 175 -10.88 -0.74 -6.81
C LEU A 175 -11.25 -2.23 -6.94
N SER A 176 -10.76 -2.85 -7.99
CA SER A 176 -10.84 -4.29 -8.19
C SER A 176 -9.95 -5.03 -7.17
N GLU A 177 -10.21 -6.34 -6.99
CA GLU A 177 -9.33 -7.21 -6.20
C GLU A 177 -7.85 -7.04 -6.60
N MET A 178 -7.58 -6.97 -7.91
CA MET A 178 -6.23 -6.84 -8.45
C MET A 178 -5.57 -5.53 -8.05
N GLU A 179 -6.29 -4.41 -8.12
CA GLU A 179 -5.79 -3.09 -7.70
C GLU A 179 -5.51 -3.03 -6.20
N ILE A 180 -6.29 -3.73 -5.37
CA ILE A 180 -6.04 -3.83 -3.92
C ILE A 180 -4.80 -4.67 -3.63
N ILE A 181 -4.65 -5.84 -4.27
CA ILE A 181 -3.45 -6.67 -4.15
C ILE A 181 -2.22 -5.87 -4.58
N GLU A 182 -2.31 -5.16 -5.71
CA GLU A 182 -1.24 -4.32 -6.22
C GLU A 182 -0.86 -3.19 -5.25
N LEU A 183 -1.84 -2.58 -4.59
CA LEU A 183 -1.60 -1.58 -3.55
C LEU A 183 -0.73 -2.14 -2.42
N TYR A 184 -1.15 -3.24 -1.78
CA TYR A 184 -0.39 -3.84 -0.67
C TYR A 184 0.96 -4.39 -1.12
N SER A 185 1.08 -4.77 -2.40
CA SER A 185 2.33 -5.22 -2.99
C SER A 185 3.35 -4.09 -3.21
N ASN A 186 2.90 -2.82 -3.36
CA ASN A 186 3.76 -1.72 -3.82
C ASN A 186 3.94 -0.55 -2.83
N VAL A 187 3.26 -0.52 -1.67
CA VAL A 187 3.54 0.50 -0.64
C VAL A 187 4.98 0.39 -0.13
N ASP A 188 5.58 1.50 0.29
CA ASP A 188 6.98 1.53 0.75
C ASP A 188 7.23 0.54 1.89
N MET A 189 6.24 0.38 2.81
CA MET A 189 6.29 -0.57 3.92
C MET A 189 4.92 -1.21 4.14
N LEU A 190 4.86 -2.54 4.16
CA LEU A 190 3.69 -3.28 4.63
C LEU A 190 4.01 -3.93 5.97
N ILE A 191 3.13 -3.75 6.96
CA ILE A 191 3.22 -4.39 8.26
C ILE A 191 1.97 -5.25 8.46
N ILE A 192 2.15 -6.56 8.58
CA ILE A 192 1.08 -7.49 8.93
C ILE A 192 1.22 -7.83 10.42
N ASP A 193 0.27 -7.31 11.21
CA ASP A 193 0.30 -7.48 12.66
C ASP A 193 -0.41 -8.76 13.10
N ASP A 194 0.17 -9.44 14.10
CA ASP A 194 -0.37 -10.64 14.76
C ASP A 194 -0.63 -11.80 13.77
N PHE A 195 0.31 -12.01 12.83
CA PHE A 195 0.20 -12.98 11.76
C PHE A 195 0.21 -14.42 12.29
N GLY A 196 -0.68 -15.26 11.74
CA GLY A 196 -0.90 -16.63 12.15
C GLY A 196 -1.92 -16.79 13.29
N ASN A 197 -2.50 -15.70 13.82
CA ASN A 197 -3.48 -15.75 14.90
C ASN A 197 -4.93 -15.84 14.42
N GLU A 198 -5.17 -15.85 13.12
CA GLU A 198 -6.48 -15.80 12.47
C GLU A 198 -6.69 -17.06 11.62
N ASN A 199 -7.88 -17.66 11.70
CA ASN A 199 -8.25 -18.77 10.83
C ASN A 199 -8.61 -18.24 9.44
N LEU A 200 -7.68 -18.37 8.50
CA LEU A 200 -7.86 -17.93 7.13
C LEU A 200 -8.23 -19.10 6.22
N SER A 201 -9.11 -18.85 5.27
CA SER A 201 -9.41 -19.86 4.22
C SER A 201 -8.24 -19.97 3.25
N LYS A 202 -8.15 -21.09 2.53
CA LYS A 202 -7.15 -21.31 1.46
C LYS A 202 -7.13 -20.14 0.47
N TRP A 203 -8.28 -19.68 0.01
CA TRP A 203 -8.39 -18.52 -0.88
C TRP A 203 -7.75 -17.26 -0.28
N ALA A 204 -7.95 -17.01 1.01
CA ALA A 204 -7.36 -15.86 1.69
C ALA A 204 -5.84 -15.96 1.79
N LEU A 205 -5.32 -17.16 2.07
CA LEU A 205 -3.88 -17.45 2.10
C LEU A 205 -3.25 -17.25 0.72
N GLU A 206 -3.90 -17.70 -0.36
CA GLU A 206 -3.45 -17.46 -1.74
C GLU A 206 -3.32 -15.96 -2.07
N LYS A 207 -4.26 -15.12 -1.57
CA LYS A 207 -4.17 -13.65 -1.75
C LYS A 207 -3.03 -13.05 -0.96
N LEU A 208 -2.83 -13.47 0.28
CA LEU A 208 -1.69 -13.04 1.10
C LEU A 208 -0.37 -13.50 0.51
N TYR A 209 -0.29 -14.75 0.07
CA TYR A 209 0.89 -15.27 -0.64
C TYR A 209 1.25 -14.40 -1.83
N LYS A 210 0.25 -14.06 -2.66
CA LYS A 210 0.46 -13.19 -3.83
C LYS A 210 1.02 -11.81 -3.44
N ILE A 211 0.50 -11.20 -2.36
CA ILE A 211 1.02 -9.91 -1.86
C ILE A 211 2.46 -10.07 -1.38
N ILE A 212 2.76 -11.09 -0.58
CA ILE A 212 4.07 -11.35 0.00
C ILE A 212 5.10 -11.67 -1.09
N SER A 213 4.74 -12.54 -2.05
CA SER A 213 5.60 -12.92 -3.17
C SER A 213 5.91 -11.74 -4.09
N ASN A 214 4.90 -10.92 -4.42
CA ASN A 214 5.11 -9.71 -5.21
C ASN A 214 6.07 -8.73 -4.51
N ARG A 215 6.01 -8.62 -3.18
CA ARG A 215 6.94 -7.76 -2.43
C ARG A 215 8.36 -8.32 -2.43
N TYR A 216 8.49 -9.63 -2.30
CA TYR A 216 9.78 -10.33 -2.43
C TYR A 216 10.41 -10.09 -3.79
N ASP A 217 9.66 -10.31 -4.87
CA ASP A 217 10.13 -10.13 -6.25
C ASP A 217 10.51 -8.68 -6.56
N ASN A 218 9.82 -7.71 -5.95
CA ASN A 218 10.09 -6.27 -6.12
C ASN A 218 11.09 -5.71 -5.11
N GLU A 219 11.71 -6.55 -4.27
CA GLU A 219 12.64 -6.15 -3.22
C GLU A 219 12.07 -5.07 -2.26
N LEU A 220 10.77 -5.16 -1.95
CA LEU A 220 10.06 -4.24 -1.07
C LEU A 220 9.94 -4.82 0.34
N PRO A 221 10.38 -4.10 1.39
CA PRO A 221 10.40 -4.64 2.74
C PRO A 221 8.99 -4.87 3.31
N ILE A 222 8.85 -5.95 4.09
CA ILE A 222 7.65 -6.28 4.87
C ILE A 222 8.02 -6.44 6.33
N VAL A 223 7.12 -6.08 7.24
CA VAL A 223 7.27 -6.38 8.67
C VAL A 223 6.14 -7.31 9.09
N ILE A 224 6.49 -8.41 9.70
CA ILE A 224 5.53 -9.38 10.28
C ILE A 224 5.70 -9.37 11.79
N THR A 225 4.61 -9.22 12.54
CA THR A 225 4.63 -9.54 13.96
C THR A 225 3.92 -10.86 14.18
N THR A 226 4.51 -11.75 14.96
CA THR A 226 3.93 -13.06 15.27
C THR A 226 4.38 -13.55 16.64
N ARG A 227 3.61 -14.48 17.23
CA ARG A 227 4.00 -15.20 18.45
C ARG A 227 4.53 -16.61 18.15
N TYR A 228 4.46 -17.02 16.91
CA TYR A 228 4.75 -18.36 16.46
C TYR A 228 6.17 -18.46 15.90
N ASN A 229 6.86 -19.56 16.19
CA ASN A 229 8.05 -19.94 15.45
C ASN A 229 7.64 -20.46 14.05
N LYS A 230 8.63 -20.83 13.24
CA LYS A 230 8.43 -21.26 11.85
C LYS A 230 7.44 -22.43 11.74
N GLU A 231 7.67 -23.48 12.52
CA GLU A 231 6.89 -24.72 12.49
C GLU A 231 5.46 -24.46 12.96
N GLN A 232 5.30 -23.72 14.05
CA GLN A 232 4.01 -23.32 14.57
C GLN A 232 3.27 -22.40 13.59
N LEU A 233 3.97 -21.51 12.87
CA LEU A 233 3.33 -20.62 11.91
C LEU A 233 2.78 -21.41 10.72
N ILE A 234 3.51 -22.43 10.23
CA ILE A 234 2.98 -23.34 9.21
C ILE A 234 1.72 -24.03 9.73
N GLU A 235 1.76 -24.59 10.94
CA GLU A 235 0.61 -25.25 11.56
C GLU A 235 -0.61 -24.33 11.67
N GLN A 236 -0.41 -23.09 12.13
CA GLN A 236 -1.49 -22.10 12.30
C GLN A 236 -2.08 -21.60 10.98
N LEU A 237 -1.28 -21.52 9.92
CA LEU A 237 -1.74 -21.12 8.60
C LEU A 237 -2.31 -22.28 7.78
N SER A 238 -2.03 -23.53 8.18
CA SER A 238 -2.53 -24.72 7.49
C SER A 238 -4.06 -24.84 7.62
N THR A 239 -4.69 -25.26 6.55
CA THR A 239 -6.10 -25.65 6.55
C THR A 239 -6.23 -27.16 6.75
N GLU A 240 -7.42 -27.67 7.12
CA GLU A 240 -7.65 -29.06 7.56
C GLU A 240 -7.04 -30.15 6.64
N ASN A 241 -6.77 -29.85 5.36
CA ASN A 241 -6.25 -30.80 4.37
C ASN A 241 -5.10 -30.26 3.50
N ASP A 242 -4.55 -29.08 3.82
CA ASP A 242 -3.58 -28.45 2.93
C ASP A 242 -2.58 -27.58 3.70
N THR A 243 -1.32 -27.97 3.64
CA THR A 243 -0.18 -27.22 4.23
C THR A 243 0.63 -26.48 3.18
N GLU A 244 0.46 -26.78 1.89
CA GLU A 244 1.33 -26.34 0.79
C GLU A 244 1.46 -24.80 0.75
N ILE A 245 0.34 -24.08 0.74
CA ILE A 245 0.36 -22.62 0.69
C ILE A 245 0.93 -21.98 1.97
N ALA A 246 0.74 -22.61 3.12
CA ALA A 246 1.32 -22.19 4.39
C ALA A 246 2.85 -22.32 4.37
N GLU A 247 3.35 -23.45 3.87
CA GLU A 247 4.78 -23.71 3.70
C GLU A 247 5.43 -22.74 2.72
N GLU A 248 4.76 -22.44 1.59
CA GLU A 248 5.24 -21.45 0.63
C GLU A 248 5.32 -20.05 1.22
N ILE A 249 4.26 -19.59 1.94
CA ILE A 249 4.28 -18.28 2.63
C ILE A 249 5.45 -18.21 3.60
N VAL A 250 5.60 -19.20 4.46
CA VAL A 250 6.65 -19.20 5.49
C VAL A 250 8.04 -19.32 4.86
N LYS A 251 8.18 -20.06 3.76
CA LYS A 251 9.43 -20.16 2.99
C LYS A 251 9.83 -18.78 2.45
N VAL A 252 8.94 -18.08 1.74
CA VAL A 252 9.22 -16.75 1.19
C VAL A 252 9.55 -15.76 2.31
N LEU A 253 8.80 -15.76 3.41
CA LEU A 253 9.09 -14.90 4.57
C LEU A 253 10.47 -15.17 5.17
N ASN A 254 10.90 -16.42 5.27
CA ASN A 254 12.24 -16.77 5.76
C ASN A 254 13.37 -16.35 4.81
N GLU A 255 13.10 -16.36 3.50
CA GLU A 255 14.09 -15.91 2.50
C GLU A 255 14.24 -14.39 2.49
N MET A 256 13.13 -13.66 2.65
CA MET A 256 13.14 -12.20 2.55
C MET A 256 13.30 -11.46 3.88
N CYS A 257 13.12 -12.10 5.04
CA CYS A 257 13.06 -11.39 6.32
C CYS A 257 14.17 -11.79 7.28
N TYR A 258 14.67 -10.82 8.02
CA TYR A 258 15.45 -11.07 9.25
C TYR A 258 14.52 -11.31 10.44
N GLY A 259 14.90 -12.18 11.37
CA GLY A 259 14.16 -12.45 12.58
C GLY A 259 14.71 -11.64 13.77
N ILE A 260 13.83 -10.97 14.52
CA ILE A 260 14.16 -10.35 15.81
C ILE A 260 13.25 -10.93 16.88
N ALA A 261 13.87 -11.56 17.89
CA ALA A 261 13.16 -12.05 19.06
C ALA A 261 12.98 -10.94 20.10
N ILE A 262 11.75 -10.74 20.56
CA ILE A 262 11.48 -9.90 21.72
C ILE A 262 11.30 -10.82 22.94
N THR A 263 12.27 -10.78 23.86
CA THR A 263 12.32 -11.68 25.01
C THR A 263 11.91 -11.02 26.32
N GLU A 264 11.80 -9.69 26.34
CA GLU A 264 11.50 -8.91 27.54
C GLU A 264 10.09 -8.33 27.51
N GLU A 265 9.43 -8.39 28.66
CA GLU A 265 8.19 -7.67 28.90
C GLU A 265 8.50 -6.19 29.14
N ARG A 266 7.63 -5.33 28.61
CA ARG A 266 7.68 -3.91 28.91
C ARG A 266 7.46 -3.70 30.41
N LYS A 267 8.30 -2.89 31.05
CA LYS A 267 8.03 -2.42 32.41
C LYS A 267 6.67 -1.73 32.47
N PRO A 268 5.73 -2.16 33.29
CA PRO A 268 4.44 -1.50 33.39
C PRO A 268 4.68 -0.03 33.77
N LYS A 269 4.14 0.90 33.02
CA LYS A 269 4.03 2.27 33.51
C LYS A 269 3.25 2.22 34.78
N GLU A 270 3.77 2.82 35.87
CA GLU A 270 3.03 2.99 37.12
C GLU A 270 1.64 3.52 36.78
N LYS A 271 0.62 2.69 36.95
CA LYS A 271 -0.76 3.12 36.82
C LYS A 271 -1.01 4.00 38.02
N VAL A 272 -0.99 5.31 37.83
CA VAL A 272 -1.57 6.22 38.81
C VAL A 272 -3.00 5.76 39.05
N SER A 273 -3.27 5.25 40.22
CA SER A 273 -4.58 4.75 40.59
C SER A 273 -5.58 5.90 40.53
N ILE A 274 -6.67 5.73 39.78
CA ILE A 274 -7.77 6.70 39.70
C ILE A 274 -8.38 6.95 41.12
N ARG A 275 -8.07 6.07 42.10
CA ARG A 275 -8.56 6.17 43.48
C ARG A 275 -7.96 7.34 44.24
N ASP A 276 -6.85 7.91 43.80
CA ASP A 276 -6.17 9.03 44.50
C ASP A 276 -6.58 10.41 43.97
N GLN A 277 -7.46 10.49 43.00
CA GLN A 277 -8.12 11.73 42.60
C GLN A 277 -9.43 11.86 43.38
N THR A 278 -9.32 12.33 44.61
CA THR A 278 -10.49 12.84 45.34
C THR A 278 -11.04 14.02 44.58
N ILE A 279 -12.21 13.81 43.96
CA ILE A 279 -12.98 14.90 43.34
C ILE A 279 -13.49 15.73 44.51
N CYS A 280 -12.85 16.89 44.76
CA CYS A 280 -13.43 17.98 45.56
C CYS A 280 -14.40 18.79 44.73
#